data_28c2c72e540d7820e45e9654c233a60e
#
_entry.id   28c2c72e540d7820e45e9654c233a60e
#
_cell.length_a   1.000
_cell.length_b   1.000
_cell.length_c   1.000
_cell.angle_alpha   90.00
_cell.angle_beta   90.00
_cell.angle_gamma   90.00
#
_symmetry.space_group_name_H-M   'P 1'
#
loop_
_entity.id
_entity.type
_entity.pdbx_description
1 polymer ?
#
loop_
_entity_poly.entity_id
_entity_poly.type
_entity_poly.pdbx_seq_one_letter_code
_entity_poly.pdbx_strand_id
1 'polypeptide(L)'
;MKLLKQLFFKIFLLSSIILSCRNSNTQNKGPLKTFDLKELPELTDVKLSDLGFVDIEYIPLETNERCLITGSDDLITGNKIIVGNGFFLVQHYTTILKFNNDGSFETRIGTAGNGPGEFRVAHDVDFNTEGHNIYLVSAWQKKFNVYSESGEFKRTFQMPLYAPVDFRFVDGNILCYCENHMGNIENSYTLLDTNGQVIKSFPNRYPFKNHDAFGFPRENLFYRFNNRLFKKEVYSDTIYLYENMDFKPHLVIESGEKLITPDARSKYDGMYIAENFISQLKLFEFGDYVYYEFIYRFALPDDVLIYSFIGSKKNNFRALINTGQGIFNDLDGGQNIIPKTIKDDNTIIAWIDPLKLKAHVDSEVFKNSTPKYPEKKKELERLANSLKETDNPVLVLVKLKI
;
A
#
# COMPACT_ATOMS: atom_id res chain seq x y z
N MET A 1 -63.01 -23.39 34.53
CA MET A 1 -62.89 -22.20 33.65
C MET A 1 -61.64 -21.34 33.90
N LYS A 2 -61.08 -21.24 35.11
CA LYS A 2 -59.84 -20.44 35.38
C LYS A 2 -58.55 -21.10 34.91
N LEU A 3 -58.45 -22.42 34.92
CA LEU A 3 -57.25 -23.15 34.49
C LEU A 3 -57.04 -23.12 32.93
N LEU A 4 -58.14 -23.12 32.19
CA LEU A 4 -58.06 -23.11 30.71
C LEU A 4 -57.62 -21.72 30.18
N LYS A 5 -57.93 -20.63 30.87
CA LYS A 5 -57.49 -19.26 30.50
C LYS A 5 -56.01 -19.02 30.78
N GLN A 6 -55.41 -19.69 31.78
CA GLN A 6 -53.97 -19.57 32.08
C GLN A 6 -53.13 -20.38 31.10
N LEU A 7 -53.67 -21.45 30.55
CA LEU A 7 -52.95 -22.27 29.56
C LEU A 7 -52.90 -21.53 28.19
N PHE A 8 -54.00 -20.87 27.79
CA PHE A 8 -54.02 -20.10 26.56
C PHE A 8 -53.12 -18.84 26.62
N PHE A 9 -52.97 -18.24 27.79
CA PHE A 9 -52.10 -17.06 27.96
C PHE A 9 -50.60 -17.43 27.93
N LYS A 10 -50.24 -18.62 28.46
CA LYS A 10 -48.86 -19.12 28.38
C LYS A 10 -48.47 -19.60 26.97
N ILE A 11 -49.37 -20.12 26.17
CA ILE A 11 -49.14 -20.56 24.80
C ILE A 11 -49.03 -19.32 23.88
N PHE A 12 -49.73 -18.22 24.13
CA PHE A 12 -49.65 -16.97 23.36
C PHE A 12 -48.35 -16.18 23.69
N LEU A 13 -47.78 -16.29 24.89
CA LEU A 13 -46.48 -15.68 25.23
C LEU A 13 -45.27 -16.48 24.68
N LEU A 14 -45.43 -17.80 24.47
CA LEU A 14 -44.36 -18.61 23.84
C LEU A 14 -44.30 -18.46 22.31
N SER A 15 -45.41 -18.13 21.67
CA SER A 15 -45.45 -17.92 20.21
C SER A 15 -44.91 -16.55 19.78
N SER A 16 -44.81 -15.55 20.68
CA SER A 16 -44.27 -14.22 20.37
C SER A 16 -42.75 -14.11 20.53
N ILE A 17 -42.09 -15.15 21.11
CA ILE A 17 -40.62 -15.19 21.24
C ILE A 17 -39.95 -15.82 20.00
N ILE A 18 -40.70 -16.56 19.18
CA ILE A 18 -40.13 -17.27 18.01
C ILE A 18 -40.09 -16.43 16.75
N LEU A 19 -40.70 -15.22 16.74
CA LEU A 19 -40.76 -14.33 15.57
C LEU A 19 -39.77 -13.16 15.58
N SER A 20 -38.82 -13.12 16.52
CA SER A 20 -37.85 -12.03 16.63
C SER A 20 -36.41 -12.42 16.23
N CYS A 21 -36.19 -13.57 15.61
CA CYS A 21 -34.88 -13.97 15.10
C CYS A 21 -34.95 -14.43 13.65
N ARG A 22 -35.22 -13.51 12.73
CA ARG A 22 -34.88 -13.69 11.31
C ARG A 22 -34.98 -12.36 10.58
N ASN A 23 -33.93 -11.55 10.70
CA ASN A 23 -33.48 -10.67 9.62
C ASN A 23 -31.98 -10.43 9.82
N SER A 24 -31.19 -11.49 9.78
CA SER A 24 -29.86 -11.38 9.24
C SER A 24 -30.04 -11.29 7.73
N ASN A 25 -29.99 -10.10 7.18
CA ASN A 25 -29.70 -9.88 5.78
C ASN A 25 -28.33 -10.49 5.50
N THR A 26 -28.25 -11.79 5.29
CA THR A 26 -27.22 -12.42 4.51
C THR A 26 -27.48 -11.94 3.09
N GLN A 27 -26.95 -10.75 2.74
CA GLN A 27 -26.70 -10.45 1.35
C GLN A 27 -25.91 -11.65 0.81
N ASN A 28 -26.52 -12.43 -0.07
CA ASN A 28 -25.83 -13.38 -0.93
C ASN A 28 -24.84 -12.54 -1.75
N LYS A 29 -23.63 -12.31 -1.20
CA LYS A 29 -22.52 -11.77 -1.99
C LYS A 29 -22.22 -12.88 -3.00
N GLY A 30 -22.40 -12.56 -4.27
CA GLY A 30 -21.96 -13.42 -5.37
C GLY A 30 -20.48 -13.84 -5.19
N PRO A 31 -19.96 -14.73 -6.02
CA PRO A 31 -18.57 -15.19 -5.90
C PRO A 31 -17.64 -13.99 -5.90
N LEU A 32 -16.57 -14.07 -5.10
CA LEU A 32 -15.54 -13.02 -5.04
C LEU A 32 -14.90 -12.84 -6.43
N LYS A 33 -14.63 -11.59 -6.80
CA LYS A 33 -13.85 -11.32 -8.01
C LYS A 33 -12.49 -11.97 -7.85
N THR A 34 -12.13 -12.82 -8.80
CA THR A 34 -10.86 -13.56 -8.81
C THR A 34 -10.06 -13.19 -10.05
N PHE A 35 -8.78 -12.91 -9.85
CA PHE A 35 -7.78 -12.75 -10.90
C PHE A 35 -6.86 -13.96 -10.87
N ASP A 36 -6.83 -14.71 -11.96
CA ASP A 36 -6.03 -15.94 -12.08
C ASP A 36 -4.61 -15.59 -12.56
N LEU A 37 -3.60 -15.84 -11.71
CA LEU A 37 -2.17 -15.74 -11.97
C LEU A 37 -1.46 -17.10 -11.79
N LYS A 38 -2.20 -18.23 -11.77
CA LYS A 38 -1.60 -19.57 -11.72
C LYS A 38 -0.63 -19.79 -12.89
N GLU A 39 -1.06 -19.37 -14.07
CA GLU A 39 -0.18 -19.16 -15.21
C GLU A 39 -0.03 -17.65 -15.41
N LEU A 40 1.22 -17.16 -15.37
CA LEU A 40 1.47 -15.74 -15.61
C LEU A 40 1.16 -15.43 -17.08
N PRO A 41 0.34 -14.41 -17.36
CA PRO A 41 0.15 -13.92 -18.72
C PRO A 41 1.48 -13.53 -19.38
N GLU A 42 1.53 -13.48 -20.70
CA GLU A 42 2.63 -12.84 -21.40
C GLU A 42 2.73 -11.36 -21.02
N LEU A 43 3.96 -10.84 -21.04
CA LEU A 43 4.19 -9.41 -20.83
C LEU A 43 3.57 -8.62 -21.99
N THR A 44 2.82 -7.59 -21.66
CA THR A 44 2.13 -6.73 -22.61
C THR A 44 2.41 -5.26 -22.36
N ASP A 45 2.49 -4.48 -23.42
CA ASP A 45 2.52 -3.03 -23.31
C ASP A 45 1.11 -2.51 -23.01
N VAL A 46 1.02 -1.62 -22.04
CA VAL A 46 -0.23 -0.95 -21.63
C VAL A 46 -0.03 0.54 -21.70
N LYS A 47 -0.99 1.25 -22.28
CA LYS A 47 -0.98 2.72 -22.34
C LYS A 47 -1.85 3.31 -21.22
N LEU A 48 -1.50 4.50 -20.79
CA LEU A 48 -2.33 5.22 -19.81
C LEU A 48 -3.76 5.41 -20.33
N SER A 49 -3.92 5.77 -21.61
CA SER A 49 -5.26 5.96 -22.19
C SER A 49 -6.09 4.68 -22.26
N ASP A 50 -5.47 3.49 -22.38
CA ASP A 50 -6.18 2.20 -22.40
C ASP A 50 -6.84 1.90 -21.04
N LEU A 51 -6.26 2.40 -19.95
CA LEU A 51 -6.80 2.32 -18.60
C LEU A 51 -7.82 3.42 -18.28
N GLY A 52 -8.05 4.36 -19.22
CA GLY A 52 -8.99 5.47 -19.05
C GLY A 52 -8.39 6.70 -18.36
N PHE A 53 -7.08 6.79 -18.24
CA PHE A 53 -6.44 8.02 -17.77
C PHE A 53 -6.59 9.13 -18.81
N VAL A 54 -6.87 10.34 -18.33
CA VAL A 54 -7.18 11.52 -19.18
C VAL A 54 -6.40 12.76 -18.81
N ASP A 55 -5.69 12.74 -17.67
CA ASP A 55 -4.95 13.92 -17.21
C ASP A 55 -3.66 13.49 -16.52
N ILE A 56 -2.63 14.32 -16.64
CA ILE A 56 -1.33 14.14 -16.00
C ILE A 56 -0.83 15.49 -15.50
N GLU A 57 -0.29 15.50 -14.28
CA GLU A 57 0.21 16.66 -13.57
C GLU A 57 1.58 16.35 -12.95
N TYR A 58 2.51 17.29 -13.05
CA TYR A 58 3.86 17.16 -12.51
C TYR A 58 4.06 18.14 -11.36
N ILE A 59 4.50 17.65 -10.20
CA ILE A 59 4.74 18.43 -9.00
C ILE A 59 6.20 18.27 -8.60
N PRO A 60 7.08 19.21 -8.95
CA PRO A 60 8.47 19.21 -8.48
C PRO A 60 8.50 19.38 -6.97
N LEU A 61 9.21 18.52 -6.27
CA LEU A 61 9.43 18.70 -4.84
C LEU A 61 10.54 19.74 -4.63
N GLU A 62 10.29 20.71 -3.76
CA GLU A 62 11.26 21.76 -3.43
C GLU A 62 12.61 21.16 -3.05
N THR A 63 13.70 21.77 -3.54
CA THR A 63 15.07 21.35 -3.29
C THR A 63 15.84 22.43 -2.56
N ASN A 64 16.26 22.12 -1.34
CA ASN A 64 17.20 22.91 -0.57
C ASN A 64 17.91 22.03 0.47
N GLU A 65 18.91 22.57 1.19
CA GLU A 65 19.70 21.82 2.18
C GLU A 65 18.84 21.18 3.31
N ARG A 66 17.63 21.72 3.58
CA ARG A 66 16.73 21.24 4.63
C ARG A 66 15.86 20.07 4.21
N CYS A 67 15.63 19.91 2.91
CA CYS A 67 14.65 18.95 2.36
C CYS A 67 15.21 18.09 1.24
N LEU A 68 16.53 17.97 1.12
CA LEU A 68 17.13 17.09 0.11
C LEU A 68 16.71 15.64 0.39
N ILE A 69 16.08 15.03 -0.61
CA ILE A 69 15.69 13.64 -0.57
C ILE A 69 16.90 12.80 -0.99
N THR A 70 17.39 12.01 -0.04
CA THR A 70 18.47 11.05 -0.28
C THR A 70 17.89 9.65 -0.43
N GLY A 71 18.57 8.80 -1.17
CA GLY A 71 18.14 7.41 -1.39
C GLY A 71 17.80 7.14 -2.85
N SER A 72 17.84 5.87 -3.21
CA SER A 72 17.57 5.43 -4.57
C SER A 72 16.06 5.37 -4.85
N ASP A 73 15.71 5.49 -6.12
CA ASP A 73 14.39 5.12 -6.65
C ASP A 73 14.27 3.58 -6.82
N ASP A 74 14.86 2.83 -5.90
CA ASP A 74 14.81 1.39 -5.86
C ASP A 74 13.36 0.92 -5.67
N LEU A 75 12.93 0.01 -6.52
CA LEU A 75 11.57 -0.53 -6.50
C LEU A 75 11.27 -1.32 -5.22
N ILE A 76 12.29 -1.86 -4.56
CA ILE A 76 12.14 -2.69 -3.35
C ILE A 76 12.28 -1.86 -2.08
N THR A 77 13.33 -1.02 -2.01
CA THR A 77 13.74 -0.30 -0.80
C THR A 77 13.61 1.21 -0.90
N GLY A 78 13.13 1.71 -2.03
CA GLY A 78 13.04 3.14 -2.33
C GLY A 78 12.12 3.94 -1.39
N ASN A 79 12.13 5.25 -1.60
CA ASN A 79 11.33 6.18 -0.80
C ASN A 79 9.83 5.84 -0.84
N LYS A 80 9.18 5.91 0.33
CA LYS A 80 7.74 5.73 0.48
C LYS A 80 7.04 7.09 0.45
N ILE A 81 5.97 7.18 -0.34
CA ILE A 81 5.09 8.35 -0.39
C ILE A 81 3.84 8.04 0.40
N ILE A 82 3.53 8.86 1.40
CA ILE A 82 2.30 8.80 2.17
C ILE A 82 1.50 10.06 1.85
N VAL A 83 0.25 9.89 1.45
CA VAL A 83 -0.61 10.99 1.05
C VAL A 83 -1.46 11.42 2.23
N GLY A 84 -1.32 12.68 2.64
CA GLY A 84 -2.13 13.32 3.66
C GLY A 84 -3.25 14.19 3.08
N ASN A 85 -4.00 14.84 3.96
CA ASN A 85 -5.00 15.81 3.55
C ASN A 85 -4.33 17.16 3.30
N GLY A 86 -3.97 17.41 2.04
CA GLY A 86 -3.30 18.64 1.65
C GLY A 86 -1.76 18.58 1.68
N PHE A 87 -1.16 17.40 1.90
CA PHE A 87 0.29 17.24 1.94
C PHE A 87 0.75 15.87 1.51
N PHE A 88 2.06 15.75 1.25
CA PHE A 88 2.76 14.48 1.05
C PHE A 88 3.84 14.31 2.13
N LEU A 89 3.97 13.08 2.67
CA LEU A 89 5.15 12.69 3.42
C LEU A 89 6.03 11.83 2.51
N VAL A 90 7.31 12.16 2.46
CA VAL A 90 8.34 11.32 1.82
C VAL A 90 9.17 10.71 2.94
N GLN A 91 9.07 9.39 3.08
CA GLN A 91 9.77 8.62 4.10
C GLN A 91 10.94 7.85 3.49
N HIS A 92 12.11 7.98 4.09
CA HIS A 92 13.27 7.13 3.85
C HIS A 92 13.99 6.86 5.17
N TYR A 93 14.04 5.61 5.62
CA TYR A 93 14.68 5.11 6.85
C TYR A 93 14.73 6.08 8.05
N THR A 94 15.61 7.08 8.00
CA THR A 94 15.88 8.04 9.08
C THR A 94 15.33 9.43 8.81
N THR A 95 14.67 9.63 7.67
CA THR A 95 14.20 10.93 7.22
C THR A 95 12.74 10.87 6.81
N ILE A 96 11.95 11.79 7.33
CA ILE A 96 10.56 11.99 6.92
C ILE A 96 10.39 13.48 6.62
N LEU A 97 10.10 13.79 5.37
CA LEU A 97 9.91 15.15 4.88
C LEU A 97 8.44 15.37 4.54
N LYS A 98 7.90 16.50 4.97
CA LYS A 98 6.54 16.92 4.65
C LYS A 98 6.57 18.02 3.60
N PHE A 99 5.82 17.82 2.52
CA PHE A 99 5.62 18.76 1.42
C PHE A 99 4.14 19.09 1.29
N ASN A 100 3.82 20.31 0.96
CA ASN A 100 2.48 20.74 0.58
C ASN A 100 2.07 20.12 -0.77
N ASN A 101 0.78 20.22 -1.13
CA ASN A 101 0.28 19.68 -2.40
C ASN A 101 0.93 20.26 -3.65
N ASP A 102 1.51 21.46 -3.56
CA ASP A 102 2.24 22.11 -4.65
C ASP A 102 3.73 21.75 -4.72
N GLY A 103 4.19 20.83 -3.82
CA GLY A 103 5.57 20.39 -3.74
C GLY A 103 6.48 21.29 -2.88
N SER A 104 5.99 22.41 -2.33
CA SER A 104 6.77 23.24 -1.41
C SER A 104 7.06 22.51 -0.10
N PHE A 105 8.31 22.63 0.40
CA PHE A 105 8.72 22.00 1.65
C PHE A 105 8.10 22.71 2.86
N GLU A 106 7.45 21.95 3.71
CA GLU A 106 6.87 22.48 4.95
C GLU A 106 7.79 22.21 6.15
N THR A 107 8.06 20.94 6.45
CA THR A 107 8.84 20.58 7.64
C THR A 107 9.43 19.17 7.57
N ARG A 108 10.32 18.86 8.51
CA ARG A 108 10.82 17.51 8.79
C ARG A 108 10.07 16.95 10.02
N ILE A 109 9.67 15.68 9.93
CA ILE A 109 9.00 14.98 11.04
C ILE A 109 10.03 14.21 11.85
N GLY A 110 10.33 14.70 13.05
CA GLY A 110 11.33 14.11 13.94
C GLY A 110 12.74 14.10 13.36
N THR A 111 13.66 13.49 14.09
CA THR A 111 15.07 13.36 13.71
C THR A 111 15.62 11.99 14.09
N ALA A 112 16.73 11.60 13.45
CA ALA A 112 17.42 10.37 13.80
C ALA A 112 18.15 10.51 15.15
N GLY A 113 17.96 9.53 16.06
CA GLY A 113 18.61 9.53 17.37
C GLY A 113 17.92 8.67 18.41
N ASN A 114 18.23 8.93 19.69
CA ASN A 114 17.69 8.18 20.83
C ASN A 114 16.97 9.06 21.86
N GLY A 115 16.92 10.37 21.66
CA GLY A 115 16.26 11.33 22.53
C GLY A 115 14.73 11.29 22.43
N PRO A 116 14.05 12.15 23.23
CA PRO A 116 12.61 12.34 23.10
C PRO A 116 12.25 12.84 21.70
N GLY A 117 11.31 12.15 21.03
CA GLY A 117 10.91 12.50 19.68
C GLY A 117 11.92 12.13 18.58
N GLU A 118 13.03 11.45 18.93
CA GLU A 118 13.97 10.91 17.96
C GLU A 118 13.69 9.41 17.68
N PHE A 119 14.16 8.91 16.54
CA PHE A 119 14.02 7.51 16.16
C PHE A 119 15.28 7.02 15.44
N ARG A 120 15.63 5.73 15.60
CA ARG A 120 16.76 5.14 14.86
C ARG A 120 16.40 4.85 13.41
N VAL A 121 15.25 4.22 13.21
CA VAL A 121 14.68 3.89 11.91
C VAL A 121 13.17 4.10 11.98
N ALA A 122 12.63 4.78 10.99
CA ALA A 122 11.20 4.86 10.74
C ALA A 122 10.79 3.63 9.91
N HIS A 123 10.20 2.63 10.56
CA HIS A 123 9.73 1.44 9.83
C HIS A 123 8.46 1.76 9.05
N ASP A 124 7.57 2.52 9.64
CA ASP A 124 6.38 3.02 8.97
C ASP A 124 5.88 4.34 9.58
N VAL A 125 5.11 5.07 8.78
CA VAL A 125 4.47 6.33 9.13
C VAL A 125 3.06 6.32 8.59
N ASP A 126 2.12 6.77 9.39
CA ASP A 126 0.75 7.08 8.97
C ASP A 126 0.21 8.26 9.77
N PHE A 127 -0.89 8.84 9.36
CA PHE A 127 -1.45 10.00 10.05
C PHE A 127 -2.91 9.78 10.44
N ASN A 128 -3.31 10.41 11.54
CA ASN A 128 -4.68 10.47 12.01
C ASN A 128 -5.30 11.79 11.58
N THR A 129 -6.21 11.73 10.61
CA THR A 129 -6.91 12.91 10.08
C THR A 129 -7.75 13.64 11.13
N GLU A 130 -8.42 12.92 12.03
CA GLU A 130 -9.28 13.51 13.07
C GLU A 130 -8.46 14.23 14.16
N GLY A 131 -7.33 13.65 14.53
CA GLY A 131 -6.45 14.17 15.59
C GLY A 131 -5.34 15.07 15.08
N HIS A 132 -5.20 15.31 13.78
CA HIS A 132 -4.12 16.09 13.19
C HIS A 132 -2.73 15.68 13.69
N ASN A 133 -2.49 14.35 13.78
CA ASN A 133 -1.26 13.80 14.30
C ASN A 133 -0.63 12.81 13.30
N ILE A 134 0.69 12.88 13.23
CA ILE A 134 1.54 11.96 12.49
C ILE A 134 2.11 10.95 13.48
N TYR A 135 1.94 9.68 13.22
CA TYR A 135 2.46 8.58 14.02
C TYR A 135 3.57 7.89 13.25
N LEU A 136 4.65 7.60 13.95
CA LEU A 136 5.82 6.91 13.43
C LEU A 136 6.12 5.70 14.31
N VAL A 137 6.27 4.53 13.68
CA VAL A 137 6.72 3.32 14.36
C VAL A 137 8.23 3.13 14.19
N SER A 138 8.93 3.00 15.33
CA SER A 138 10.34 2.57 15.39
C SER A 138 10.39 1.21 16.06
N ALA A 139 10.30 0.14 15.25
CA ALA A 139 10.18 -1.24 15.73
C ALA A 139 11.39 -1.64 16.58
N TRP A 140 12.61 -1.31 16.17
CA TRP A 140 13.83 -1.63 16.92
C TRP A 140 13.89 -0.95 18.29
N GLN A 141 13.24 0.20 18.44
CA GLN A 141 13.13 0.90 19.73
C GLN A 141 11.83 0.55 20.48
N LYS A 142 10.98 -0.32 19.90
CA LYS A 142 9.70 -0.78 20.43
C LYS A 142 8.80 0.38 20.86
N LYS A 143 8.72 1.43 20.03
CA LYS A 143 7.92 2.61 20.35
C LYS A 143 7.21 3.21 19.15
N PHE A 144 6.12 3.91 19.44
CA PHE A 144 5.53 4.92 18.57
C PHE A 144 5.93 6.30 19.04
N ASN A 145 6.32 7.14 18.11
CA ASN A 145 6.42 8.59 18.32
C ASN A 145 5.22 9.27 17.66
N VAL A 146 4.68 10.26 18.33
CA VAL A 146 3.55 11.06 17.85
C VAL A 146 3.99 12.50 17.70
N TYR A 147 3.72 13.08 16.53
CA TYR A 147 4.01 14.46 16.18
C TYR A 147 2.73 15.18 15.77
N SER A 148 2.70 16.50 15.84
CA SER A 148 1.68 17.31 15.19
C SER A 148 1.87 17.27 13.66
N GLU A 149 0.90 17.74 12.91
CA GLU A 149 1.06 17.96 11.46
C GLU A 149 2.17 18.98 11.13
N SER A 150 2.47 19.91 12.05
CA SER A 150 3.61 20.85 11.92
C SER A 150 4.96 20.24 12.28
N GLY A 151 5.01 18.95 12.64
CA GLY A 151 6.25 18.24 12.95
C GLY A 151 6.73 18.36 14.40
N GLU A 152 5.97 19.01 15.30
CA GLU A 152 6.31 19.11 16.70
C GLU A 152 6.10 17.77 17.42
N PHE A 153 7.09 17.34 18.19
CA PHE A 153 6.98 16.13 19.00
C PHE A 153 5.94 16.32 20.11
N LYS A 154 5.00 15.41 20.23
CA LYS A 154 3.95 15.42 21.26
C LYS A 154 4.21 14.41 22.37
N ARG A 155 4.46 13.16 22.00
CA ARG A 155 4.66 12.06 22.97
C ARG A 155 5.20 10.81 22.33
N THR A 156 5.62 9.89 23.19
CA THR A 156 5.96 8.51 22.83
C THR A 156 5.09 7.55 23.64
N PHE A 157 4.73 6.41 23.09
CA PHE A 157 4.21 5.28 23.85
C PHE A 157 4.91 3.98 23.44
N GLN A 158 5.00 3.05 24.39
CA GLN A 158 5.64 1.75 24.17
C GLN A 158 4.70 0.81 23.43
N MET A 159 5.28 -0.09 22.66
CA MET A 159 4.55 -1.13 21.96
C MET A 159 4.38 -2.38 22.82
N PRO A 160 3.32 -3.17 22.58
CA PRO A 160 3.23 -4.50 23.14
C PRO A 160 4.39 -5.40 22.71
N LEU A 161 4.47 -6.63 23.21
CA LEU A 161 5.61 -7.57 23.13
C LEU A 161 6.24 -7.72 21.74
N TYR A 162 5.44 -7.70 20.67
CA TYR A 162 5.92 -7.79 19.29
C TYR A 162 5.90 -6.39 18.64
N ALA A 163 7.03 -5.98 18.12
CA ALA A 163 7.16 -4.69 17.47
C ALA A 163 6.53 -4.72 16.07
N PRO A 164 5.45 -3.96 15.81
CA PRO A 164 4.91 -3.86 14.47
C PRO A 164 5.90 -3.12 13.54
N VAL A 165 5.92 -3.55 12.29
CA VAL A 165 6.71 -2.93 11.23
C VAL A 165 5.86 -2.14 10.24
N ASP A 166 4.55 -2.37 10.26
CA ASP A 166 3.57 -1.73 9.38
C ASP A 166 2.28 -1.47 10.16
N PHE A 167 1.65 -0.34 9.94
CA PHE A 167 0.41 0.01 10.63
C PHE A 167 -0.44 0.99 9.82
N ARG A 168 -1.74 1.02 10.11
CA ARG A 168 -2.67 2.01 9.53
C ARG A 168 -3.67 2.47 10.58
N PHE A 169 -4.00 3.75 10.51
CA PHE A 169 -5.16 4.27 11.22
C PHE A 169 -6.45 3.75 10.60
N VAL A 170 -7.38 3.31 11.44
CA VAL A 170 -8.71 2.89 11.03
C VAL A 170 -9.68 3.09 12.19
N ASP A 171 -10.82 3.73 11.93
CA ASP A 171 -11.87 3.96 12.92
C ASP A 171 -11.34 4.58 14.25
N GLY A 172 -10.44 5.56 14.15
CA GLY A 172 -9.82 6.23 15.30
C GLY A 172 -8.76 5.40 16.06
N ASN A 173 -8.44 4.19 15.60
CA ASN A 173 -7.51 3.24 16.22
C ASN A 173 -6.32 2.95 15.31
N ILE A 174 -5.35 2.19 15.82
CA ILE A 174 -4.11 1.82 15.12
C ILE A 174 -4.12 0.31 14.88
N LEU A 175 -4.32 -0.10 13.64
CA LEU A 175 -4.17 -1.51 13.24
C LEU A 175 -2.73 -1.78 12.86
N CYS A 176 -2.03 -2.57 13.66
CA CYS A 176 -0.64 -2.94 13.50
C CYS A 176 -0.49 -4.33 12.87
N TYR A 177 0.55 -4.51 12.06
CA TYR A 177 1.01 -5.82 11.58
C TYR A 177 2.39 -6.15 12.16
N CYS A 178 2.54 -7.38 12.63
CA CYS A 178 3.80 -7.94 13.12
C CYS A 178 4.30 -9.00 12.15
N GLU A 179 5.56 -8.87 11.70
CA GLU A 179 6.16 -9.82 10.77
C GLU A 179 6.31 -11.22 11.38
N ASN A 180 6.05 -12.23 10.55
CA ASN A 180 6.06 -13.64 10.95
C ASN A 180 7.34 -14.35 10.49
N HIS A 181 8.50 -13.69 10.55
CA HIS A 181 9.78 -14.23 10.04
C HIS A 181 10.13 -15.61 10.58
N MET A 182 9.85 -15.84 11.87
CA MET A 182 10.17 -17.10 12.54
C MET A 182 8.99 -18.08 12.62
N GLY A 183 7.82 -17.69 12.10
CA GLY A 183 6.61 -18.53 12.10
C GLY A 183 5.94 -18.70 13.45
N ASN A 184 6.43 -18.10 14.51
CA ASN A 184 6.02 -18.35 15.89
C ASN A 184 5.36 -17.16 16.60
N ILE A 185 5.02 -16.10 15.88
CA ILE A 185 4.26 -14.99 16.49
C ILE A 185 2.86 -15.48 16.85
N GLU A 186 2.35 -15.05 17.98
CA GLU A 186 1.00 -15.40 18.44
C GLU A 186 -0.08 -14.68 17.62
N ASN A 187 0.12 -13.40 17.35
CA ASN A 187 -0.83 -12.55 16.65
C ASN A 187 -0.17 -11.84 15.48
N SER A 188 -0.73 -11.97 14.26
CA SER A 188 -0.27 -11.24 13.08
C SER A 188 -0.72 -9.78 13.12
N TYR A 189 -1.91 -9.50 13.68
CA TYR A 189 -2.42 -8.13 13.80
C TYR A 189 -2.82 -7.82 15.23
N THR A 190 -2.66 -6.56 15.60
CA THR A 190 -3.12 -6.01 16.86
C THR A 190 -3.74 -4.64 16.63
N LEU A 191 -4.97 -4.47 17.10
CA LEU A 191 -5.65 -3.16 17.12
C LEU A 191 -5.34 -2.49 18.46
N LEU A 192 -4.76 -1.30 18.39
CA LEU A 192 -4.44 -0.48 19.55
C LEU A 192 -5.30 0.78 19.56
N ASP A 193 -5.58 1.30 20.74
CA ASP A 193 -6.03 2.68 20.85
C ASP A 193 -4.86 3.65 20.58
N THR A 194 -5.14 4.94 20.54
CA THR A 194 -4.12 5.97 20.30
C THR A 194 -3.10 6.10 21.42
N ASN A 195 -3.31 5.46 22.59
CA ASN A 195 -2.39 5.41 23.72
C ASN A 195 -1.54 4.13 23.75
N GLY A 196 -1.76 3.22 22.80
CA GLY A 196 -1.04 1.96 22.71
C GLY A 196 -1.67 0.82 23.53
N GLN A 197 -2.89 1.01 24.08
CA GLN A 197 -3.61 -0.08 24.75
C GLN A 197 -4.21 -1.03 23.73
N VAL A 198 -4.06 -2.33 23.97
CA VAL A 198 -4.60 -3.38 23.10
C VAL A 198 -6.12 -3.40 23.21
N ILE A 199 -6.80 -3.19 22.09
CA ILE A 199 -8.25 -3.32 21.96
C ILE A 199 -8.61 -4.76 21.51
N LYS A 200 -7.90 -5.26 20.48
CA LYS A 200 -8.14 -6.57 19.89
C LYS A 200 -6.87 -7.15 19.28
N SER A 201 -6.68 -8.46 19.43
CA SER A 201 -5.63 -9.21 18.74
C SER A 201 -6.23 -10.18 17.74
N PHE A 202 -5.51 -10.39 16.62
CA PHE A 202 -5.87 -11.30 15.55
C PHE A 202 -4.80 -12.40 15.47
N PRO A 203 -5.13 -13.65 15.76
CA PRO A 203 -4.17 -14.73 15.79
C PRO A 203 -3.45 -14.92 14.45
N ASN A 204 -2.20 -15.35 14.53
CA ASN A 204 -1.43 -15.77 13.37
C ASN A 204 -2.10 -17.01 12.74
N ARG A 205 -2.50 -16.87 11.47
CA ARG A 205 -3.14 -17.93 10.68
C ARG A 205 -2.13 -18.82 9.96
N TYR A 206 -0.85 -18.44 9.94
CA TYR A 206 0.20 -19.06 9.15
C TYR A 206 1.42 -19.41 10.03
N PRO A 207 1.24 -20.22 11.09
CA PRO A 207 2.36 -20.64 11.92
C PRO A 207 3.23 -21.66 11.16
N PHE A 208 4.55 -21.57 11.34
CA PHE A 208 5.51 -22.54 10.80
C PHE A 208 6.74 -22.64 11.70
N LYS A 209 7.61 -23.62 11.42
CA LYS A 209 8.91 -23.74 12.07
C LYS A 209 9.97 -23.34 11.06
N ASN A 210 10.59 -22.18 11.30
CA ASN A 210 11.63 -21.69 10.42
C ASN A 210 12.99 -22.32 10.77
N HIS A 211 13.75 -22.68 9.76
CA HIS A 211 15.14 -23.14 9.87
C HIS A 211 16.14 -22.08 9.35
N ASP A 212 15.63 -21.04 8.71
CA ASP A 212 16.39 -19.99 8.05
C ASP A 212 15.75 -18.63 8.32
N ALA A 213 16.57 -17.61 8.57
CA ALA A 213 16.13 -16.24 8.87
C ALA A 213 15.61 -15.48 7.62
N PHE A 214 15.11 -16.16 6.60
CA PHE A 214 14.59 -15.52 5.39
C PHE A 214 13.36 -14.67 5.71
N GLY A 215 13.37 -13.42 5.24
CA GLY A 215 12.25 -12.50 5.30
C GLY A 215 11.81 -12.05 3.91
N PHE A 216 10.52 -11.85 3.72
CA PHE A 216 10.01 -11.22 2.51
C PHE A 216 10.22 -9.70 2.57
N PRO A 217 10.41 -9.00 1.45
CA PRO A 217 10.44 -7.54 1.42
C PRO A 217 9.16 -6.91 2.01
N ARG A 218 8.03 -7.56 1.78
CA ARG A 218 6.72 -7.16 2.32
C ARG A 218 5.89 -8.40 2.65
N GLU A 219 5.79 -8.76 3.94
CA GLU A 219 4.89 -9.86 4.35
C GLU A 219 3.41 -9.44 4.34
N ASN A 220 3.14 -8.17 4.57
CA ASN A 220 1.81 -7.58 4.55
C ASN A 220 1.77 -6.36 3.64
N LEU A 221 0.65 -6.17 2.96
CA LEU A 221 0.35 -4.98 2.17
C LEU A 221 -0.95 -4.38 2.68
N PHE A 222 -0.87 -3.16 3.21
CA PHE A 222 -2.03 -2.32 3.50
C PHE A 222 -2.25 -1.31 2.39
N TYR A 223 -3.50 -1.10 2.01
CA TYR A 223 -3.90 0.03 1.15
C TYR A 223 -5.29 0.55 1.51
N ARG A 224 -5.58 1.79 1.10
CA ARG A 224 -6.90 2.40 1.22
C ARG A 224 -7.52 2.53 -0.16
N PHE A 225 -8.83 2.30 -0.23
CA PHE A 225 -9.65 2.52 -1.41
C PHE A 225 -11.10 2.74 -0.97
N ASN A 226 -11.82 3.73 -1.54
CA ASN A 226 -13.17 4.13 -1.12
C ASN A 226 -13.26 4.39 0.41
N ASN A 227 -12.27 5.09 0.98
CA ASN A 227 -12.13 5.35 2.42
C ASN A 227 -12.13 4.10 3.31
N ARG A 228 -11.85 2.93 2.76
CA ARG A 228 -11.80 1.65 3.47
C ARG A 228 -10.38 1.10 3.48
N LEU A 229 -10.04 0.38 4.54
CA LEU A 229 -8.73 -0.25 4.70
C LEU A 229 -8.76 -1.70 4.25
N PHE A 230 -7.80 -2.07 3.42
CA PHE A 230 -7.60 -3.43 2.92
C PHE A 230 -6.23 -3.95 3.30
N LYS A 231 -6.11 -5.28 3.36
CA LYS A 231 -4.84 -5.96 3.62
C LYS A 231 -4.70 -7.22 2.77
N LYS A 232 -3.45 -7.58 2.47
CA LYS A 232 -3.06 -8.88 1.91
C LYS A 232 -1.76 -9.36 2.56
N GLU A 233 -1.77 -10.57 3.10
CA GLU A 233 -0.55 -11.25 3.57
C GLU A 233 0.07 -12.06 2.44
N VAL A 234 1.38 -12.23 2.48
CA VAL A 234 2.13 -13.02 1.47
C VAL A 234 1.65 -14.48 1.42
N TYR A 235 1.14 -15.01 2.51
CA TYR A 235 0.61 -16.38 2.66
C TYR A 235 -0.83 -16.56 2.17
N SER A 236 -1.45 -15.53 1.60
CA SER A 236 -2.87 -15.55 1.20
C SER A 236 -3.06 -14.97 -0.18
N ASP A 237 -3.82 -15.64 -1.04
CA ASP A 237 -4.33 -15.10 -2.30
C ASP A 237 -5.47 -14.09 -2.09
N THR A 238 -6.11 -14.14 -0.92
CA THR A 238 -7.26 -13.30 -0.62
C THR A 238 -6.83 -11.94 -0.09
N ILE A 239 -7.39 -10.89 -0.66
CA ILE A 239 -7.37 -9.54 -0.13
C ILE A 239 -8.55 -9.40 0.80
N TYR A 240 -8.32 -8.85 1.98
CA TYR A 240 -9.34 -8.68 3.01
C TYR A 240 -9.62 -7.20 3.26
N LEU A 241 -10.89 -6.88 3.37
CA LEU A 241 -11.39 -5.62 3.90
C LEU A 241 -11.40 -5.67 5.43
N TYR A 242 -10.87 -4.65 6.08
CA TYR A 242 -11.10 -4.43 7.51
C TYR A 242 -12.43 -3.67 7.71
N GLU A 243 -13.33 -4.28 8.46
CA GLU A 243 -14.66 -3.70 8.75
C GLU A 243 -15.21 -4.26 10.05
N ASN A 244 -15.72 -3.39 10.94
CA ASN A 244 -16.28 -3.78 12.24
C ASN A 244 -15.31 -4.62 13.08
N MET A 245 -14.06 -4.20 13.17
CA MET A 245 -12.97 -4.91 13.87
C MET A 245 -12.79 -6.36 13.40
N ASP A 246 -13.00 -6.64 12.12
CA ASP A 246 -12.81 -7.96 11.53
C ASP A 246 -12.31 -7.88 10.08
N PHE A 247 -11.78 -8.99 9.55
CA PHE A 247 -11.31 -9.11 8.19
C PHE A 247 -12.29 -9.90 7.34
N LYS A 248 -12.90 -9.25 6.34
CA LYS A 248 -13.83 -9.86 5.40
C LYS A 248 -13.20 -10.04 4.03
N PRO A 249 -13.34 -11.20 3.37
CA PRO A 249 -12.84 -11.39 2.01
C PRO A 249 -13.40 -10.31 1.06
N HIS A 250 -12.52 -9.74 0.22
CA HIS A 250 -12.86 -8.70 -0.75
C HIS A 250 -12.69 -9.18 -2.18
N LEU A 251 -11.48 -9.61 -2.55
CA LEU A 251 -11.16 -10.18 -3.86
C LEU A 251 -9.98 -11.17 -3.74
N VAL A 252 -9.73 -11.94 -4.80
CA VAL A 252 -8.68 -12.97 -4.83
C VAL A 252 -7.73 -12.72 -6.00
N ILE A 253 -6.41 -12.82 -5.72
CA ILE A 253 -5.36 -12.92 -6.75
C ILE A 253 -4.78 -14.32 -6.63
N GLU A 254 -5.27 -15.24 -7.43
CA GLU A 254 -4.96 -16.67 -7.33
C GLU A 254 -3.60 -16.98 -7.93
N SER A 255 -2.60 -17.26 -7.09
CA SER A 255 -1.20 -17.50 -7.47
C SER A 255 -0.87 -18.98 -7.72
N GLY A 256 -1.77 -19.89 -7.31
CA GLY A 256 -1.56 -21.33 -7.43
C GLY A 256 -0.33 -21.82 -6.66
N GLU A 257 0.49 -22.65 -7.30
CA GLU A 257 1.72 -23.20 -6.68
C GLU A 257 2.79 -22.14 -6.37
N LYS A 258 2.66 -20.91 -6.89
CA LYS A 258 3.55 -19.79 -6.60
C LYS A 258 3.23 -19.09 -5.28
N LEU A 259 2.10 -19.43 -4.62
CA LEU A 259 1.77 -18.94 -3.29
C LEU A 259 2.63 -19.64 -2.25
N ILE A 260 3.35 -18.87 -1.44
CA ILE A 260 4.10 -19.44 -0.32
C ILE A 260 3.13 -19.96 0.76
N THR A 261 3.43 -21.14 1.28
CA THR A 261 2.66 -21.78 2.36
C THR A 261 3.51 -21.93 3.64
N PRO A 262 2.90 -22.06 4.82
CA PRO A 262 3.61 -22.38 6.06
C PRO A 262 4.46 -23.66 5.96
N ASP A 263 3.98 -24.68 5.26
CA ASP A 263 4.72 -25.93 5.03
C ASP A 263 5.96 -25.69 4.17
N ALA A 264 5.85 -24.88 3.09
CA ALA A 264 6.99 -24.51 2.27
C ALA A 264 8.03 -23.73 3.09
N ARG A 265 7.59 -22.80 3.95
CA ARG A 265 8.47 -22.04 4.87
C ARG A 265 9.21 -22.95 5.85
N SER A 266 8.59 -24.05 6.27
CA SER A 266 9.21 -25.02 7.17
C SER A 266 10.16 -25.99 6.47
N LYS A 267 10.01 -26.16 5.15
CA LYS A 267 10.71 -27.21 4.38
C LYS A 267 11.91 -26.67 3.61
N TYR A 268 11.81 -25.48 3.04
CA TYR A 268 12.78 -24.95 2.10
C TYR A 268 13.59 -23.80 2.70
N ASP A 269 14.83 -23.62 2.23
CA ASP A 269 15.67 -22.48 2.56
C ASP A 269 15.23 -21.22 1.83
N GLY A 270 15.82 -20.08 2.21
CA GLY A 270 15.47 -18.78 1.66
C GLY A 270 15.75 -18.64 0.16
N MET A 271 16.77 -19.29 -0.36
CA MET A 271 17.09 -19.27 -1.79
C MET A 271 15.99 -19.96 -2.59
N TYR A 272 15.64 -21.18 -2.21
CA TYR A 272 14.56 -21.91 -2.87
C TYR A 272 13.23 -21.14 -2.81
N ILE A 273 12.93 -20.49 -1.66
CA ILE A 273 11.73 -19.68 -1.49
C ILE A 273 11.74 -18.49 -2.46
N ALA A 274 12.85 -17.77 -2.55
CA ALA A 274 12.98 -16.62 -3.43
C ALA A 274 12.84 -16.99 -4.93
N GLU A 275 13.32 -18.18 -5.31
CA GLU A 275 13.24 -18.67 -6.69
C GLU A 275 11.86 -19.17 -7.10
N ASN A 276 11.11 -19.77 -6.17
CA ASN A 276 9.93 -20.55 -6.54
C ASN A 276 8.59 -19.92 -6.12
N PHE A 277 8.61 -18.91 -5.25
CA PHE A 277 7.38 -18.29 -4.74
C PHE A 277 7.33 -16.79 -5.00
N ILE A 278 6.13 -16.26 -5.06
CA ILE A 278 5.88 -14.82 -5.24
C ILE A 278 6.25 -14.07 -3.97
N SER A 279 7.11 -13.05 -4.12
CA SER A 279 7.37 -12.01 -3.13
C SER A 279 6.62 -10.73 -3.51
N GLN A 280 5.60 -10.39 -2.75
CA GLN A 280 4.76 -9.20 -3.01
C GLN A 280 5.49 -7.91 -2.67
N LEU A 281 5.24 -6.83 -3.43
CA LEU A 281 5.85 -5.53 -3.24
C LEU A 281 4.83 -4.41 -3.01
N LYS A 282 3.81 -4.31 -3.87
CA LYS A 282 2.77 -3.28 -3.79
C LYS A 282 1.41 -3.84 -4.17
N LEU A 283 0.38 -3.27 -3.57
CA LEU A 283 -1.01 -3.56 -3.91
C LEU A 283 -1.85 -2.32 -3.62
N PHE A 284 -2.67 -1.94 -4.57
CA PHE A 284 -3.71 -0.93 -4.38
C PHE A 284 -4.78 -1.05 -5.46
N GLU A 285 -5.91 -0.43 -5.22
CA GLU A 285 -6.99 -0.27 -6.19
C GLU A 285 -7.06 1.18 -6.64
N PHE A 286 -7.44 1.42 -7.90
CA PHE A 286 -7.74 2.73 -8.45
C PHE A 286 -8.85 2.60 -9.49
N GLY A 287 -9.86 3.46 -9.43
CA GLY A 287 -11.03 3.31 -10.28
C GLY A 287 -11.59 1.89 -10.27
N ASP A 288 -11.65 1.28 -11.44
CA ASP A 288 -12.12 -0.10 -11.59
C ASP A 288 -11.00 -1.13 -11.62
N TYR A 289 -9.77 -0.74 -11.32
CA TYR A 289 -8.60 -1.60 -11.46
C TYR A 289 -8.00 -2.01 -10.12
N VAL A 290 -7.31 -3.14 -10.14
CA VAL A 290 -6.37 -3.61 -9.12
C VAL A 290 -4.99 -3.57 -9.72
N TYR A 291 -4.03 -2.99 -9.00
CA TYR A 291 -2.60 -3.01 -9.31
C TYR A 291 -1.88 -3.87 -8.27
N TYR A 292 -1.15 -4.89 -8.73
CA TYR A 292 -0.38 -5.78 -7.87
C TYR A 292 1.04 -5.96 -8.42
N GLU A 293 2.02 -5.52 -7.64
CA GLU A 293 3.45 -5.60 -7.98
C GLU A 293 4.12 -6.69 -7.15
N PHE A 294 4.89 -7.54 -7.80
CA PHE A 294 5.55 -8.67 -7.17
C PHE A 294 6.83 -9.09 -7.91
N ILE A 295 7.69 -9.82 -7.18
CA ILE A 295 8.86 -10.52 -7.72
C ILE A 295 8.52 -12.00 -7.81
N TYR A 296 8.98 -12.64 -8.87
CA TYR A 296 8.96 -14.08 -9.03
C TYR A 296 10.27 -14.51 -9.68
N ARG A 297 10.92 -15.56 -9.15
CA ARG A 297 12.26 -16.04 -9.55
C ARG A 297 13.38 -15.02 -9.24
N PHE A 298 13.41 -14.55 -8.00
CA PHE A 298 14.34 -13.50 -7.55
C PHE A 298 15.83 -13.91 -7.57
N ALA A 299 16.17 -15.19 -7.47
CA ALA A 299 17.54 -15.61 -7.20
C ALA A 299 18.46 -15.71 -8.43
N LEU A 300 17.97 -15.40 -9.62
CA LEU A 300 18.77 -15.41 -10.85
C LEU A 300 19.34 -14.01 -11.10
N PRO A 301 20.69 -13.79 -10.98
CA PRO A 301 21.27 -12.44 -10.95
C PRO A 301 20.99 -11.57 -12.17
N ASP A 302 20.82 -12.19 -13.33
CA ASP A 302 20.73 -11.48 -14.62
C ASP A 302 19.27 -11.24 -15.10
N ASP A 303 18.26 -11.83 -14.43
CA ASP A 303 16.88 -11.86 -14.91
C ASP A 303 15.84 -11.51 -13.84
N VAL A 304 16.17 -10.72 -12.82
CA VAL A 304 15.18 -10.30 -11.82
C VAL A 304 14.15 -9.39 -12.45
N LEU A 305 13.02 -9.98 -12.84
CA LEU A 305 11.87 -9.21 -13.31
C LEU A 305 10.96 -8.89 -12.13
N ILE A 306 10.64 -7.62 -12.00
CA ILE A 306 9.54 -7.16 -11.17
C ILE A 306 8.32 -7.05 -12.10
N TYR A 307 7.27 -7.74 -11.72
CA TYR A 307 6.03 -7.79 -12.47
C TYR A 307 4.99 -6.85 -11.87
N SER A 308 4.26 -6.15 -12.73
CA SER A 308 3.05 -5.42 -12.34
C SER A 308 1.85 -6.02 -13.04
N PHE A 309 0.93 -6.58 -12.28
CA PHE A 309 -0.35 -7.04 -12.76
C PHE A 309 -1.39 -5.91 -12.64
N ILE A 310 -2.18 -5.69 -13.70
CA ILE A 310 -3.31 -4.77 -13.72
C ILE A 310 -4.55 -5.56 -14.14
N GLY A 311 -5.55 -5.63 -13.28
CA GLY A 311 -6.80 -6.35 -13.53
C GLY A 311 -8.03 -5.48 -13.35
N SER A 312 -8.99 -5.55 -14.26
CA SER A 312 -10.26 -4.83 -14.14
C SER A 312 -11.27 -5.57 -13.27
N LYS A 313 -11.88 -4.87 -12.34
CA LYS A 313 -13.00 -5.39 -11.52
C LYS A 313 -14.30 -5.50 -12.30
N LYS A 314 -14.47 -4.72 -13.38
CA LYS A 314 -15.72 -4.64 -14.17
C LYS A 314 -15.75 -5.53 -15.39
N ASN A 315 -14.62 -5.72 -16.04
CA ASN A 315 -14.53 -6.49 -17.28
C ASN A 315 -13.41 -7.55 -17.20
N ASN A 316 -13.08 -8.16 -18.34
CA ASN A 316 -12.06 -9.21 -18.41
C ASN A 316 -10.65 -8.67 -18.73
N PHE A 317 -10.44 -7.35 -18.71
CA PHE A 317 -9.12 -6.77 -18.92
C PHE A 317 -8.17 -7.25 -17.83
N ARG A 318 -7.04 -7.77 -18.27
CA ARG A 318 -5.89 -8.12 -17.45
C ARG A 318 -4.61 -7.95 -18.26
N ALA A 319 -3.60 -7.41 -17.65
CA ALA A 319 -2.29 -7.21 -18.23
C ALA A 319 -1.20 -7.54 -17.22
N LEU A 320 -0.10 -8.09 -17.69
CA LEU A 320 1.13 -8.23 -16.94
C LEU A 320 2.20 -7.40 -17.64
N ILE A 321 2.85 -6.50 -16.91
CA ILE A 321 3.90 -5.64 -17.46
C ILE A 321 5.19 -5.85 -16.68
N ASN A 322 6.33 -5.62 -17.35
CA ASN A 322 7.60 -5.44 -16.64
C ASN A 322 7.56 -4.10 -15.91
N THR A 323 7.63 -4.11 -14.57
CA THR A 323 7.54 -2.89 -13.75
C THR A 323 8.61 -1.86 -14.14
N GLY A 324 9.82 -2.30 -14.47
CA GLY A 324 10.91 -1.40 -14.88
C GLY A 324 10.62 -0.65 -16.18
N GLN A 325 9.76 -1.20 -17.05
CA GLN A 325 9.28 -0.52 -18.26
C GLN A 325 8.12 0.44 -17.98
N GLY A 326 7.31 0.15 -16.94
CA GLY A 326 6.16 0.97 -16.56
C GLY A 326 5.01 0.96 -17.59
N ILE A 327 3.99 1.77 -17.32
CA ILE A 327 2.83 2.00 -18.19
C ILE A 327 3.20 3.09 -19.20
N PHE A 328 3.02 2.84 -20.49
CA PHE A 328 3.38 3.77 -21.55
C PHE A 328 2.58 5.08 -21.44
N ASN A 329 3.31 6.19 -21.41
CA ASN A 329 2.71 7.53 -21.29
C ASN A 329 2.40 8.12 -22.67
N ASP A 330 1.24 7.81 -23.17
CA ASP A 330 0.70 8.35 -24.42
C ASP A 330 -0.08 9.66 -24.25
N LEU A 331 -0.21 10.15 -23.00
CA LEU A 331 -0.96 11.39 -22.72
C LEU A 331 -0.16 12.64 -23.14
N ASP A 332 1.08 12.75 -22.67
CA ASP A 332 1.95 13.88 -22.97
C ASP A 332 3.31 13.49 -23.57
N GLY A 333 3.56 12.19 -23.73
CA GLY A 333 4.80 11.66 -24.28
C GLY A 333 5.98 11.67 -23.28
N GLY A 334 5.72 11.95 -22.01
CA GLY A 334 6.72 11.87 -20.95
C GLY A 334 7.19 10.44 -20.69
N GLN A 335 8.01 10.27 -19.65
CA GLN A 335 8.46 8.94 -19.23
C GLN A 335 7.30 8.02 -18.92
N ASN A 336 7.48 6.71 -19.11
CA ASN A 336 6.53 5.71 -18.70
C ASN A 336 6.29 5.79 -17.19
N ILE A 337 5.08 5.48 -16.77
CA ILE A 337 4.63 5.64 -15.40
C ILE A 337 4.80 4.32 -14.63
N ILE A 338 5.59 4.36 -13.56
CA ILE A 338 5.72 3.28 -12.59
C ILE A 338 4.94 3.71 -11.33
N PRO A 339 3.73 3.20 -11.11
CA PRO A 339 2.91 3.62 -9.99
C PRO A 339 3.57 3.30 -8.65
N LYS A 340 3.63 4.27 -7.75
CA LYS A 340 4.14 4.11 -6.37
C LYS A 340 3.00 3.92 -5.37
N THR A 341 1.93 4.70 -5.50
CA THR A 341 0.75 4.71 -4.63
C THR A 341 -0.41 5.43 -5.33
N ILE A 342 -1.50 5.67 -4.61
CA ILE A 342 -2.62 6.51 -5.06
C ILE A 342 -2.72 7.78 -4.22
N LYS A 343 -3.17 8.88 -4.83
CA LYS A 343 -3.55 10.11 -4.12
C LYS A 343 -4.99 10.00 -3.59
N ASP A 344 -5.85 9.48 -4.42
CA ASP A 344 -7.25 9.20 -4.18
C ASP A 344 -7.67 8.01 -5.05
N ASP A 345 -8.96 7.65 -5.01
CA ASP A 345 -9.49 6.48 -5.72
C ASP A 345 -9.32 6.53 -7.25
N ASN A 346 -9.05 7.71 -7.83
CA ASN A 346 -8.95 7.92 -9.28
C ASN A 346 -7.59 8.48 -9.73
N THR A 347 -6.65 8.70 -8.82
CA THR A 347 -5.37 9.32 -9.12
C THR A 347 -4.21 8.46 -8.63
N ILE A 348 -3.41 7.93 -9.55
CA ILE A 348 -2.15 7.27 -9.21
C ILE A 348 -1.02 8.28 -9.08
N ILE A 349 -0.05 7.99 -8.22
CA ILE A 349 1.17 8.76 -8.05
C ILE A 349 2.35 7.94 -8.53
N ALA A 350 3.17 8.54 -9.36
CA ALA A 350 4.50 8.08 -9.72
C ALA A 350 5.57 9.08 -9.26
N TRP A 351 6.82 8.73 -9.49
CA TRP A 351 7.98 9.47 -9.07
C TRP A 351 9.01 9.46 -10.21
N ILE A 352 9.51 10.63 -10.61
CA ILE A 352 10.50 10.75 -11.67
C ILE A 352 11.70 11.54 -11.16
N ASP A 353 12.86 10.97 -11.34
CA ASP A 353 14.14 11.63 -11.08
C ASP A 353 14.39 12.75 -12.13
N PRO A 354 14.77 13.99 -11.73
CA PRO A 354 15.03 15.07 -12.66
C PRO A 354 16.09 14.77 -13.72
N LEU A 355 17.15 14.04 -13.37
CA LEU A 355 18.16 13.62 -14.33
C LEU A 355 17.55 12.75 -15.45
N LYS A 356 16.72 11.77 -15.06
CA LYS A 356 16.03 10.90 -16.01
C LYS A 356 15.00 11.68 -16.84
N LEU A 357 14.27 12.63 -16.22
CA LEU A 357 13.29 13.46 -16.90
C LEU A 357 13.96 14.33 -17.99
N LYS A 358 15.06 14.99 -17.66
CA LYS A 358 15.84 15.80 -18.62
C LYS A 358 16.35 14.94 -19.77
N ALA A 359 16.99 13.81 -19.47
CA ALA A 359 17.49 12.88 -20.49
C ALA A 359 16.36 12.41 -21.42
N HIS A 360 15.16 12.15 -20.88
CA HIS A 360 14.01 11.75 -21.69
C HIS A 360 13.55 12.87 -22.63
N VAL A 361 13.40 14.09 -22.13
CA VAL A 361 12.96 15.25 -22.94
C VAL A 361 13.97 15.59 -24.04
N ASP A 362 15.26 15.37 -23.80
CA ASP A 362 16.32 15.56 -24.81
C ASP A 362 16.38 14.45 -25.86
N SER A 363 15.68 13.33 -25.63
CA SER A 363 15.73 12.17 -26.52
C SER A 363 14.97 12.38 -27.84
N GLU A 364 15.41 11.70 -28.90
CA GLU A 364 14.69 11.66 -30.17
C GLU A 364 13.30 11.04 -30.06
N VAL A 365 13.11 10.11 -29.11
CA VAL A 365 11.81 9.49 -28.85
C VAL A 365 10.81 10.54 -28.39
N PHE A 366 11.17 11.37 -27.43
CA PHE A 366 10.31 12.45 -26.95
C PHE A 366 10.08 13.49 -28.05
N LYS A 367 11.15 13.99 -28.69
CA LYS A 367 11.05 15.03 -29.72
C LYS A 367 10.11 14.64 -30.85
N ASN A 368 10.18 13.40 -31.31
CA ASN A 368 9.38 12.87 -32.41
C ASN A 368 8.01 12.31 -31.99
N SER A 369 7.71 12.22 -30.67
CA SER A 369 6.45 11.71 -30.17
C SER A 369 5.27 12.63 -30.50
N THR A 370 4.12 12.03 -30.80
CA THR A 370 2.85 12.75 -31.00
C THR A 370 1.85 12.25 -29.94
N PRO A 371 1.91 12.81 -28.72
CA PRO A 371 1.03 12.40 -27.64
C PRO A 371 -0.39 12.94 -27.83
N LYS A 372 -1.32 12.43 -27.01
CA LYS A 372 -2.72 12.81 -27.01
C LYS A 372 -2.93 14.29 -26.66
N TYR A 373 -2.06 14.85 -25.79
CA TYR A 373 -2.12 16.25 -25.34
C TYR A 373 -0.81 16.99 -25.64
N PRO A 374 -0.64 17.52 -26.88
CA PRO A 374 0.59 18.20 -27.29
C PRO A 374 0.94 19.45 -26.47
N GLU A 375 -0.05 20.10 -25.88
CA GLU A 375 0.15 21.24 -24.98
C GLU A 375 0.84 20.81 -23.68
N LYS A 376 0.46 19.67 -23.10
CA LYS A 376 1.11 19.11 -21.91
C LYS A 376 2.54 18.64 -22.20
N LYS A 377 2.82 18.14 -23.40
CA LYS A 377 4.19 17.86 -23.83
C LYS A 377 5.08 19.11 -23.74
N LYS A 378 4.59 20.26 -24.19
CA LYS A 378 5.32 21.54 -24.11
C LYS A 378 5.48 22.03 -22.65
N GLU A 379 4.50 21.77 -21.79
CA GLU A 379 4.59 22.08 -20.37
C GLU A 379 5.64 21.21 -19.69
N LEU A 380 5.69 19.93 -20.00
CA LEU A 380 6.69 19.00 -19.51
C LEU A 380 8.11 19.38 -19.95
N GLU A 381 8.28 19.77 -21.22
CA GLU A 381 9.57 20.26 -21.74
C GLU A 381 10.05 21.51 -20.99
N ARG A 382 9.16 22.47 -20.76
CA ARG A 382 9.48 23.67 -19.98
C ARG A 382 9.85 23.34 -18.54
N LEU A 383 9.12 22.44 -17.91
CA LEU A 383 9.41 21.96 -16.56
C LEU A 383 10.80 21.31 -16.51
N ALA A 384 11.07 20.33 -17.36
CA ALA A 384 12.35 19.62 -17.40
C ALA A 384 13.53 20.58 -17.60
N ASN A 385 13.36 21.60 -18.44
CA ASN A 385 14.39 22.64 -18.68
C ASN A 385 14.61 23.57 -17.47
N SER A 386 13.61 23.73 -16.58
CA SER A 386 13.73 24.55 -15.38
C SER A 386 14.42 23.84 -14.21
N LEU A 387 14.47 22.51 -14.22
CA LEU A 387 15.04 21.69 -13.17
C LEU A 387 16.56 21.54 -13.31
N LYS A 388 17.26 21.35 -12.20
CA LYS A 388 18.64 20.86 -12.15
C LYS A 388 18.60 19.34 -12.03
N GLU A 389 19.64 18.66 -12.54
CA GLU A 389 19.77 17.20 -12.44
C GLU A 389 19.81 16.69 -10.98
N THR A 390 20.26 17.56 -10.07
CA THR A 390 20.40 17.29 -8.63
C THR A 390 19.20 17.71 -7.80
N ASP A 391 18.14 18.21 -8.44
CA ASP A 391 16.91 18.57 -7.72
C ASP A 391 16.20 17.33 -7.19
N ASN A 392 15.35 17.55 -6.18
CA ASN A 392 14.46 16.52 -5.67
C ASN A 392 13.54 16.01 -6.78
N PRO A 393 13.07 14.78 -6.65
CA PRO A 393 12.19 14.17 -7.64
C PRO A 393 10.90 14.97 -7.89
N VAL A 394 10.32 14.68 -9.04
CA VAL A 394 9.02 15.19 -9.45
C VAL A 394 7.97 14.12 -9.18
N LEU A 395 6.93 14.46 -8.43
CA LEU A 395 5.74 13.60 -8.32
C LEU A 395 4.92 13.75 -9.60
N VAL A 396 4.42 12.63 -10.10
CA VAL A 396 3.55 12.60 -11.28
C VAL A 396 2.20 12.05 -10.87
N LEU A 397 1.18 12.87 -11.01
CA LEU A 397 -0.20 12.51 -10.72
C LEU A 397 -0.93 12.20 -12.03
N VAL A 398 -1.43 10.99 -12.18
CA VAL A 398 -2.15 10.56 -13.39
C VAL A 398 -3.59 10.26 -13.00
N LYS A 399 -4.54 10.96 -13.65
CA LYS A 399 -5.95 11.00 -13.24
C LYS A 399 -6.84 10.26 -14.22
N LEU A 400 -7.71 9.41 -13.70
CA LEU A 400 -8.78 8.78 -14.46
C LEU A 400 -9.88 9.79 -14.79
N LYS A 401 -10.62 9.51 -15.85
CA LYS A 401 -11.89 10.20 -16.12
C LYS A 401 -12.91 9.82 -15.05
N ILE A 402 -13.45 10.80 -14.33
CA ILE A 402 -14.54 10.64 -13.37
C ILE A 402 -15.87 10.58 -14.11
#